data_72f1213e29bda958f48edd130e0aa00c
#
_entry.id   72f1213e29bda958f48edd130e0aa00c
#
_cell.length_a   1.000
_cell.length_b   1.000
_cell.length_c   1.000
_cell.angle_alpha   90.00
_cell.angle_beta   90.00
_cell.angle_gamma   90.00
#
_symmetry.space_group_name_H-M   'P 1'
#
loop_
_entity.id
_entity.type
_entity.pdbx_description
1 polymer ?
#
loop_
_entity_poly.entity_id
_entity_poly.type
_entity_poly.pdbx_seq_one_letter_code
_entity_poly.pdbx_strand_id
1 'polypeptide(L)'
;KTYQALERLKLAQNGVYLGPLRLLALEVYEKMNDAGIPCTMLTGQECLEVSDSRITASTVEMLDCDKEYDIAVIDEAQMVADDDRGHSWTRAILGTLAGEIHICMSPVAKDVVIHLINLCHDEYEIREYERKTALKLEDKPFSFPQDVREGDAFIVFSKKSVLNIAGRLEENGIKPSVIYGSLPPEIRRRQMTLFNEKKTQVV
;
A
#
# COMPACT_ATOMS: atom_id res chain seq x y z
N LYS A 1 4.27 10.35 -5.97
CA LYS A 1 5.18 9.29 -6.43
C LYS A 1 4.39 8.06 -6.91
N THR A 2 3.78 7.29 -6.01
CA THR A 2 3.04 6.04 -6.33
C THR A 2 1.99 6.23 -7.42
N TYR A 3 1.20 7.33 -7.37
CA TYR A 3 0.23 7.65 -8.43
C TYR A 3 0.86 7.66 -9.84
N GLN A 4 2.00 8.32 -10.01
CA GLN A 4 2.65 8.41 -11.33
C GLN A 4 3.26 7.08 -11.78
N ALA A 5 3.81 6.31 -10.84
CA ALA A 5 4.26 4.95 -11.14
C ALA A 5 3.09 4.06 -11.59
N LEU A 6 1.91 4.18 -10.96
CA LEU A 6 0.72 3.46 -11.37
C LEU A 6 0.19 3.92 -12.75
N GLU A 7 0.23 5.23 -13.06
CA GLU A 7 -0.12 5.71 -14.40
C GLU A 7 0.81 5.14 -15.48
N ARG A 8 2.09 4.96 -15.14
CA ARG A 8 3.04 4.32 -16.05
C ARG A 8 2.76 2.82 -16.18
N LEU A 9 2.46 2.14 -15.07
CA LEU A 9 2.12 0.71 -15.03
C LEU A 9 0.90 0.38 -15.93
N LYS A 10 -0.08 1.27 -16.04
CA LYS A 10 -1.26 1.10 -16.90
C LYS A 10 -0.91 0.86 -18.37
N LEU A 11 0.27 1.30 -18.81
CA LEU A 11 0.72 1.17 -20.20
C LEU A 11 1.40 -0.17 -20.49
N ALA A 12 1.73 -0.96 -19.46
CA ALA A 12 2.37 -2.25 -19.60
C ALA A 12 1.44 -3.27 -20.28
N GLN A 13 2.02 -4.15 -21.11
CA GLN A 13 1.35 -5.36 -21.58
C GLN A 13 1.53 -6.52 -20.59
N ASN A 14 2.61 -6.49 -19.82
CA ASN A 14 2.87 -7.40 -18.71
C ASN A 14 3.52 -6.60 -17.57
N GLY A 15 2.76 -6.27 -16.54
CA GLY A 15 3.23 -5.42 -15.46
C GLY A 15 2.99 -6.00 -14.07
N VAL A 16 3.77 -5.55 -13.08
CA VAL A 16 3.61 -5.95 -11.69
C VAL A 16 3.67 -4.75 -10.75
N TYR A 17 2.77 -4.72 -9.80
CA TYR A 17 2.83 -3.84 -8.62
C TYR A 17 3.16 -4.69 -7.40
N LEU A 18 4.15 -4.25 -6.63
CA LEU A 18 4.64 -4.91 -5.42
C LEU A 18 4.50 -3.95 -4.24
N GLY A 19 3.59 -4.24 -3.34
CA GLY A 19 3.30 -3.39 -2.18
C GLY A 19 3.52 -4.08 -0.83
N PRO A 20 3.56 -3.29 0.26
CA PRO A 20 3.78 -3.82 1.61
C PRO A 20 2.57 -4.52 2.20
N LEU A 21 1.37 -4.21 1.73
CA LEU A 21 0.12 -4.60 2.37
C LEU A 21 -0.89 -5.11 1.34
N ARG A 22 -1.64 -6.14 1.72
CA ARG A 22 -2.74 -6.68 0.92
C ARG A 22 -3.79 -5.63 0.54
N LEU A 23 -4.09 -4.71 1.44
CA LEU A 23 -5.05 -3.64 1.15
C LEU A 23 -4.56 -2.69 0.07
N LEU A 24 -3.26 -2.45 -0.03
CA LEU A 24 -2.70 -1.64 -1.12
C LEU A 24 -2.71 -2.42 -2.44
N ALA A 25 -2.42 -3.73 -2.41
CA ALA A 25 -2.57 -4.57 -3.60
C ALA A 25 -4.03 -4.62 -4.08
N LEU A 26 -5.00 -4.72 -3.15
CA LEU A 26 -6.43 -4.66 -3.46
C LEU A 26 -6.81 -3.30 -4.06
N GLU A 27 -6.35 -2.19 -3.48
CA GLU A 27 -6.62 -0.85 -4.01
C GLU A 27 -6.11 -0.69 -5.46
N VAL A 28 -4.91 -1.20 -5.74
CA VAL A 28 -4.34 -1.17 -7.10
C VAL A 28 -5.15 -2.08 -8.04
N TYR A 29 -5.51 -3.29 -7.60
CA TYR A 29 -6.38 -4.21 -8.32
C TYR A 29 -7.70 -3.54 -8.72
N GLU A 30 -8.40 -2.94 -7.76
CA GLU A 30 -9.67 -2.25 -8.00
C GLU A 30 -9.48 -1.07 -8.97
N LYS A 31 -8.51 -0.20 -8.73
CA LYS A 31 -8.23 0.96 -9.59
C LYS A 31 -7.89 0.58 -11.04
N MET A 32 -7.15 -0.50 -11.25
CA MET A 32 -6.81 -0.96 -12.59
C MET A 32 -8.04 -1.51 -13.32
N ASN A 33 -8.82 -2.39 -12.66
CA ASN A 33 -10.02 -2.97 -13.23
C ASN A 33 -11.11 -1.91 -13.48
N ASP A 34 -11.30 -0.94 -12.58
CA ASP A 34 -12.22 0.19 -12.77
C ASP A 34 -11.80 1.07 -13.95
N ALA A 35 -10.51 1.15 -14.25
CA ALA A 35 -9.97 1.84 -15.41
C ALA A 35 -10.05 1.00 -16.72
N GLY A 36 -10.65 -0.20 -16.67
CA GLY A 36 -10.74 -1.11 -17.80
C GLY A 36 -9.43 -1.84 -18.15
N ILE A 37 -8.49 -1.91 -17.21
CA ILE A 37 -7.21 -2.61 -17.38
C ILE A 37 -7.27 -3.90 -16.58
N PRO A 38 -7.33 -5.08 -17.25
CA PRO A 38 -7.41 -6.36 -16.56
C PRO A 38 -6.21 -6.56 -15.60
N CYS A 39 -6.52 -6.69 -14.33
CA CYS A 39 -5.55 -6.82 -13.25
C CYS A 39 -5.94 -7.97 -12.33
N THR A 40 -5.02 -8.89 -12.09
CA THR A 40 -5.12 -9.95 -11.09
C THR A 40 -4.52 -9.48 -9.77
N MET A 41 -5.14 -9.83 -8.65
CA MET A 41 -4.51 -9.63 -7.34
C MET A 41 -3.93 -10.95 -6.83
N LEU A 42 -2.66 -10.92 -6.36
CA LEU A 42 -1.98 -12.05 -5.78
C LEU A 42 -1.36 -11.70 -4.43
N THR A 43 -1.81 -12.38 -3.39
CA THR A 43 -1.29 -12.21 -2.04
C THR A 43 -1.10 -13.58 -1.37
N GLY A 44 -0.35 -13.64 -0.27
CA GLY A 44 -0.14 -14.91 0.46
C GLY A 44 -1.41 -15.54 1.04
N GLN A 45 -2.57 -14.90 0.96
CA GLN A 45 -3.83 -15.42 1.50
C GLN A 45 -4.93 -15.56 0.47
N GLU A 46 -4.90 -14.81 -0.61
CA GLU A 46 -5.94 -14.85 -1.64
C GLU A 46 -5.38 -14.50 -3.02
N CYS A 47 -6.00 -15.07 -4.05
CA CYS A 47 -5.79 -14.72 -5.44
C CYS A 47 -7.14 -14.33 -6.05
N LEU A 48 -7.23 -13.15 -6.64
CA LEU A 48 -8.40 -12.71 -7.40
C LEU A 48 -8.01 -12.64 -8.87
N GLU A 49 -8.25 -13.75 -9.57
CA GLU A 49 -7.88 -13.89 -10.97
C GLU A 49 -8.85 -13.11 -11.88
N VAL A 50 -8.29 -12.45 -12.89
CA VAL A 50 -9.02 -11.82 -13.98
C VAL A 50 -8.48 -12.37 -15.29
N SER A 51 -9.39 -12.80 -16.17
CA SER A 51 -9.02 -13.33 -17.50
C SER A 51 -8.25 -12.28 -18.30
N ASP A 52 -7.25 -12.72 -19.03
CA ASP A 52 -6.40 -11.86 -19.87
C ASP A 52 -5.73 -10.71 -19.11
N SER A 53 -5.43 -10.96 -17.83
CA SER A 53 -4.80 -9.98 -16.95
C SER A 53 -3.42 -9.58 -17.47
N ARG A 54 -3.23 -8.27 -17.67
CA ARG A 54 -1.95 -7.68 -18.06
C ARG A 54 -1.14 -7.22 -16.84
N ILE A 55 -1.81 -6.95 -15.74
CA ILE A 55 -1.19 -6.44 -14.53
C ILE A 55 -1.41 -7.43 -13.39
N THR A 56 -0.39 -7.61 -12.57
CA THR A 56 -0.52 -8.32 -11.28
C THR A 56 -0.30 -7.32 -10.15
N ALA A 57 -1.32 -7.09 -9.32
CA ALA A 57 -1.19 -6.34 -8.08
C ALA A 57 -0.88 -7.32 -6.94
N SER A 58 0.28 -7.17 -6.30
CA SER A 58 0.81 -8.20 -5.41
C SER A 58 1.41 -7.61 -4.13
N THR A 59 1.50 -8.42 -3.08
CA THR A 59 2.43 -8.13 -1.98
C THR A 59 3.85 -8.52 -2.39
N VAL A 60 4.84 -7.79 -1.90
CA VAL A 60 6.24 -7.92 -2.33
C VAL A 60 6.80 -9.34 -2.18
N GLU A 61 6.33 -10.08 -1.17
CA GLU A 61 6.74 -11.48 -0.93
C GLU A 61 6.36 -12.43 -2.06
N MET A 62 5.32 -12.07 -2.83
CA MET A 62 4.79 -12.91 -3.91
C MET A 62 5.44 -12.65 -5.27
N LEU A 63 6.50 -11.83 -5.31
CA LEU A 63 7.23 -11.60 -6.55
C LEU A 63 7.76 -12.92 -7.12
N ASP A 64 7.46 -13.13 -8.40
CA ASP A 64 8.09 -14.18 -9.21
C ASP A 64 9.32 -13.59 -9.92
N CYS A 65 10.50 -14.00 -9.48
CA CYS A 65 11.78 -13.53 -10.03
C CYS A 65 12.15 -14.22 -11.36
N ASP A 66 11.44 -15.27 -11.74
CA ASP A 66 11.69 -15.98 -13.02
C ASP A 66 10.83 -15.41 -14.15
N LYS A 67 9.89 -14.51 -13.82
CA LYS A 67 9.01 -13.87 -14.78
C LYS A 67 9.56 -12.51 -15.22
N GLU A 68 9.56 -12.28 -16.52
CA GLU A 68 9.90 -11.00 -17.12
C GLU A 68 8.65 -10.08 -17.16
N TYR A 69 8.86 -8.79 -16.90
CA TYR A 69 7.84 -7.76 -16.94
C TYR A 69 8.25 -6.60 -17.84
N ASP A 70 7.28 -5.93 -18.46
CA ASP A 70 7.55 -4.66 -19.15
C ASP A 70 7.83 -3.56 -18.13
N ILE A 71 6.95 -3.47 -17.11
CA ILE A 71 7.00 -2.44 -16.07
C ILE A 71 6.73 -3.07 -14.71
N ALA A 72 7.61 -2.78 -13.76
CA ALA A 72 7.44 -3.14 -12.36
C ALA A 72 7.35 -1.89 -11.46
N VAL A 73 6.48 -1.94 -10.47
CA VAL A 73 6.40 -0.91 -9.42
C VAL A 73 6.68 -1.57 -8.08
N ILE A 74 7.75 -1.13 -7.41
CA ILE A 74 8.11 -1.54 -6.04
C ILE A 74 7.74 -0.37 -5.12
N ASP A 75 6.68 -0.53 -4.33
CA ASP A 75 6.17 0.55 -3.48
C ASP A 75 6.67 0.43 -2.04
N GLU A 76 6.71 1.57 -1.35
CA GLU A 76 7.17 1.73 0.03
C GLU A 76 8.54 1.08 0.30
N ALA A 77 9.51 1.31 -0.63
CA ALA A 77 10.82 0.65 -0.59
C ALA A 77 11.69 1.03 0.63
N GLN A 78 11.29 2.02 1.47
CA GLN A 78 11.94 2.22 2.77
C GLN A 78 11.74 1.03 3.73
N MET A 79 10.81 0.13 3.43
CA MET A 79 10.65 -1.14 4.16
C MET A 79 11.85 -2.08 4.01
N VAL A 80 12.82 -1.77 3.15
CA VAL A 80 14.11 -2.48 3.09
C VAL A 80 14.83 -2.48 4.44
N ALA A 81 14.56 -1.50 5.29
CA ALA A 81 15.12 -1.38 6.65
C ALA A 81 14.30 -2.11 7.73
N ASP A 82 13.21 -2.79 7.36
CA ASP A 82 12.40 -3.56 8.30
C ASP A 82 13.11 -4.86 8.69
N ASP A 83 13.26 -5.12 10.00
CA ASP A 83 14.02 -6.26 10.54
C ASP A 83 13.43 -7.61 10.11
N ASP A 84 12.13 -7.72 9.99
CA ASP A 84 11.43 -8.97 9.66
C ASP A 84 11.23 -9.15 8.15
N ARG A 85 10.86 -8.09 7.44
CA ARG A 85 10.38 -8.15 6.05
C ARG A 85 11.31 -7.49 5.02
N GLY A 86 12.33 -6.75 5.46
CA GLY A 86 13.21 -5.97 4.58
C GLY A 86 13.87 -6.80 3.48
N HIS A 87 14.15 -8.07 3.77
CA HIS A 87 14.70 -9.02 2.79
C HIS A 87 13.83 -9.17 1.53
N SER A 88 12.51 -9.00 1.65
CA SER A 88 11.59 -9.09 0.51
C SER A 88 11.76 -7.91 -0.46
N TRP A 89 12.01 -6.69 0.06
CA TRP A 89 12.35 -5.53 -0.77
C TRP A 89 13.74 -5.64 -1.38
N THR A 90 14.72 -6.11 -0.62
CA THR A 90 16.06 -6.40 -1.16
C THR A 90 15.96 -7.38 -2.32
N ARG A 91 15.22 -8.49 -2.15
CA ARG A 91 14.96 -9.47 -3.22
C ARG A 91 14.24 -8.83 -4.42
N ALA A 92 13.24 -7.98 -4.18
CA ALA A 92 12.51 -7.33 -5.25
C ALA A 92 13.40 -6.36 -6.04
N ILE A 93 14.24 -5.55 -5.37
CA ILE A 93 15.13 -4.60 -6.03
C ILE A 93 16.20 -5.33 -6.85
N LEU A 94 16.78 -6.42 -6.32
CA LEU A 94 17.86 -7.15 -6.97
C LEU A 94 17.38 -8.19 -8.00
N GLY A 95 16.13 -8.68 -7.87
CA GLY A 95 15.67 -9.85 -8.61
C GLY A 95 14.50 -9.61 -9.55
N THR A 96 13.94 -8.40 -9.63
CA THR A 96 12.87 -8.11 -10.58
C THR A 96 13.44 -8.01 -11.99
N LEU A 97 12.97 -8.86 -12.89
CA LEU A 97 13.30 -8.80 -14.30
C LEU A 97 12.27 -7.92 -15.02
N ALA A 98 12.61 -6.66 -15.28
CA ALA A 98 11.70 -5.76 -15.99
C ALA A 98 12.45 -4.76 -16.88
N GLY A 99 11.79 -4.36 -17.98
CA GLY A 99 12.33 -3.32 -18.85
C GLY A 99 12.36 -1.94 -18.20
N GLU A 100 11.45 -1.67 -17.26
CA GLU A 100 11.37 -0.41 -16.50
C GLU A 100 10.91 -0.72 -15.06
N ILE A 101 11.66 -0.24 -14.06
CA ILE A 101 11.32 -0.43 -12.64
C ILE A 101 11.11 0.92 -11.97
N HIS A 102 9.94 1.13 -11.39
CA HIS A 102 9.61 2.29 -10.56
C HIS A 102 9.72 1.96 -9.09
N ILE A 103 10.73 2.47 -8.41
CA ILE A 103 10.91 2.29 -6.97
C ILE A 103 10.38 3.52 -6.24
N CYS A 104 9.27 3.36 -5.53
CA CYS A 104 8.63 4.41 -4.76
C CYS A 104 9.05 4.31 -3.29
N MET A 105 9.71 5.35 -2.77
CA MET A 105 10.26 5.32 -1.41
C MET A 105 10.16 6.65 -0.69
N SER A 106 10.33 6.63 0.62
CA SER A 106 10.66 7.79 1.43
C SER A 106 12.13 8.20 1.20
N PRO A 107 12.50 9.50 1.29
CA PRO A 107 13.88 9.94 1.13
C PRO A 107 14.90 9.24 2.04
N VAL A 108 14.47 8.75 3.18
CA VAL A 108 15.34 8.06 4.16
C VAL A 108 15.98 6.78 3.60
N ALA A 109 15.36 6.14 2.62
CA ALA A 109 15.87 4.90 2.01
C ALA A 109 16.72 5.16 0.75
N LYS A 110 16.94 6.41 0.36
CA LYS A 110 17.58 6.77 -0.90
C LYS A 110 18.94 6.09 -1.07
N ASP A 111 19.81 6.22 -0.09
CA ASP A 111 21.20 5.73 -0.20
C ASP A 111 21.27 4.20 -0.28
N VAL A 112 20.48 3.50 0.53
CA VAL A 112 20.46 2.03 0.51
C VAL A 112 19.86 1.49 -0.77
N VAL A 113 18.80 2.10 -1.29
CA VAL A 113 18.18 1.68 -2.55
C VAL A 113 19.12 1.93 -3.73
N ILE A 114 19.79 3.08 -3.79
CA ILE A 114 20.80 3.39 -4.81
C ILE A 114 21.95 2.37 -4.74
N HIS A 115 22.40 2.03 -3.52
CA HIS A 115 23.44 1.00 -3.37
C HIS A 115 22.99 -0.33 -3.98
N LEU A 116 21.77 -0.79 -3.72
CA LEU A 116 21.24 -2.03 -4.30
C LEU A 116 21.14 -1.96 -5.83
N ILE A 117 20.65 -0.85 -6.40
CA ILE A 117 20.58 -0.65 -7.85
C ILE A 117 21.98 -0.73 -8.49
N ASN A 118 22.97 -0.11 -7.85
CA ASN A 118 24.36 -0.15 -8.34
C ASN A 118 24.95 -1.56 -8.33
N LEU A 119 24.50 -2.46 -7.43
CA LEU A 119 24.90 -3.86 -7.46
C LEU A 119 24.36 -4.61 -8.69
N CYS A 120 23.22 -4.16 -9.21
CA CYS A 120 22.65 -4.69 -10.47
C CYS A 120 23.34 -4.11 -11.72
N HIS A 121 24.16 -3.07 -11.58
CA HIS A 121 24.74 -2.29 -12.68
C HIS A 121 23.68 -1.60 -13.55
N ASP A 122 22.51 -1.31 -13.00
CA ASP A 122 21.41 -0.64 -13.68
C ASP A 122 21.59 0.89 -13.68
N GLU A 123 21.13 1.53 -14.75
CA GLU A 123 21.00 2.99 -14.80
C GLU A 123 19.74 3.43 -14.09
N TYR A 124 19.76 4.58 -13.42
CA TYR A 124 18.59 5.10 -12.72
C TYR A 124 18.45 6.63 -12.84
N GLU A 125 17.22 7.09 -12.71
CA GLU A 125 16.84 8.49 -12.59
C GLU A 125 16.13 8.73 -11.26
N ILE A 126 16.46 9.82 -10.57
CA ILE A 126 15.80 10.19 -9.31
C ILE A 126 14.80 11.30 -9.58
N ARG A 127 13.54 11.07 -9.19
CA ARG A 127 12.47 12.06 -9.25
C ARG A 127 11.95 12.35 -7.84
N GLU A 128 12.13 13.56 -7.38
CA GLU A 128 11.66 14.00 -6.06
C GLU A 128 10.26 14.62 -6.17
N TYR A 129 9.41 14.30 -5.21
CA TYR A 129 8.03 14.78 -5.16
C TYR A 129 7.72 15.38 -3.80
N GLU A 130 7.19 16.58 -3.80
CA GLU A 130 6.67 17.21 -2.59
C GLU A 130 5.20 16.82 -2.36
N ARG A 131 4.78 16.82 -1.09
CA ARG A 131 3.38 16.65 -0.76
C ARG A 131 2.56 17.84 -1.22
N LYS A 132 1.45 17.59 -1.93
CA LYS A 132 0.51 18.65 -2.33
C LYS A 132 -0.16 19.31 -1.12
N THR A 133 -0.39 18.54 -0.06
CA THR A 133 -1.00 19.01 1.19
C THR A 133 0.01 18.89 2.32
N ALA A 134 0.31 20.00 2.98
CA ALA A 134 1.20 20.01 4.14
C ALA A 134 0.56 19.26 5.31
N LEU A 135 1.37 18.46 6.02
CA LEU A 135 0.98 17.94 7.33
C LEU A 135 1.05 19.11 8.33
N LYS A 136 0.00 19.29 9.09
CA LYS A 136 -0.04 20.24 10.19
C LYS A 136 -0.15 19.45 11.49
N LEU A 137 0.78 19.72 12.41
CA LEU A 137 0.63 19.28 13.78
C LEU A 137 -0.31 20.26 14.48
N GLU A 138 -1.30 19.76 15.20
CA GLU A 138 -2.17 20.63 16.01
C GLU A 138 -1.42 21.07 17.27
N ASP A 139 -1.54 22.34 17.61
CA ASP A 139 -0.86 22.95 18.78
C ASP A 139 -1.54 22.57 20.10
N LYS A 140 -2.77 22.07 20.05
CA LYS A 140 -3.54 21.68 21.22
C LYS A 140 -3.60 20.18 21.39
N PRO A 141 -3.53 19.66 22.62
CA PRO A 141 -3.77 18.25 22.90
C PRO A 141 -5.17 17.84 22.43
N PHE A 142 -5.24 16.69 21.77
CA PHE A 142 -6.51 16.10 21.34
C PHE A 142 -7.31 15.60 22.54
N SER A 143 -8.53 16.10 22.72
CA SER A 143 -9.47 15.66 23.75
C SER A 143 -10.40 14.60 23.19
N PHE A 144 -10.25 13.36 23.68
CA PHE A 144 -11.10 12.26 23.27
C PHE A 144 -12.28 12.08 24.23
N PRO A 145 -13.53 11.94 23.77
CA PRO A 145 -13.98 11.89 22.38
C PRO A 145 -14.43 13.26 21.80
N GLN A 146 -14.28 14.37 22.52
CA GLN A 146 -14.90 15.67 22.24
C GLN A 146 -14.40 16.27 20.90
N ASP A 147 -13.13 16.03 20.56
CA ASP A 147 -12.51 16.59 19.35
C ASP A 147 -12.62 15.66 18.14
N VAL A 148 -13.30 14.50 18.30
CA VAL A 148 -13.48 13.53 17.20
C VAL A 148 -14.37 14.10 16.11
N ARG A 149 -13.91 14.02 14.87
CA ARG A 149 -14.62 14.53 13.69
C ARG A 149 -14.86 13.41 12.67
N GLU A 150 -15.86 13.59 11.84
CA GLU A 150 -16.08 12.70 10.70
C GLU A 150 -14.86 12.71 9.76
N GLY A 151 -14.39 11.53 9.41
CA GLY A 151 -13.19 11.35 8.58
C GLY A 151 -11.90 11.12 9.36
N ASP A 152 -11.93 11.22 10.70
CA ASP A 152 -10.73 10.96 11.50
C ASP A 152 -10.29 9.49 11.43
N ALA A 153 -8.97 9.29 11.43
CA ALA A 153 -8.34 7.98 11.49
C ALA A 153 -7.51 7.83 12.77
N PHE A 154 -7.84 6.83 13.59
CA PHE A 154 -7.13 6.51 14.83
C PHE A 154 -6.11 5.40 14.59
N ILE A 155 -4.83 5.76 14.54
CA ILE A 155 -3.74 4.80 14.33
C ILE A 155 -3.18 4.35 15.68
N VAL A 156 -3.31 3.06 15.96
CA VAL A 156 -2.80 2.43 17.19
C VAL A 156 -2.08 1.11 16.90
N PHE A 157 -1.22 0.67 17.81
CA PHE A 157 -0.26 -0.40 17.58
C PHE A 157 -0.68 -1.77 18.13
N SER A 158 -1.90 -1.90 18.67
CA SER A 158 -2.37 -3.20 19.15
C SER A 158 -3.87 -3.41 18.88
N LYS A 159 -4.25 -4.67 18.61
CA LYS A 159 -5.67 -5.07 18.50
C LYS A 159 -6.49 -4.64 19.71
N LYS A 160 -5.92 -4.78 20.93
CA LYS A 160 -6.59 -4.38 22.17
C LYS A 160 -6.90 -2.88 22.19
N SER A 161 -5.94 -2.06 21.75
CA SER A 161 -6.14 -0.60 21.67
C SER A 161 -7.18 -0.23 20.62
N VAL A 162 -7.17 -0.89 19.46
CA VAL A 162 -8.19 -0.70 18.41
C VAL A 162 -9.58 -0.94 18.96
N LEU A 163 -9.81 -2.10 19.60
CA LEU A 163 -11.12 -2.48 20.15
C LEU A 163 -11.55 -1.58 21.32
N ASN A 164 -10.61 -1.13 22.14
CA ASN A 164 -10.90 -0.20 23.24
C ASN A 164 -11.37 1.17 22.72
N ILE A 165 -10.66 1.73 21.72
CA ILE A 165 -11.05 3.01 21.13
C ILE A 165 -12.40 2.88 20.43
N ALA A 166 -12.62 1.80 19.67
CA ALA A 166 -13.88 1.55 18.99
C ALA A 166 -15.06 1.51 19.99
N GLY A 167 -14.93 0.75 21.08
CA GLY A 167 -15.96 0.70 22.12
C GLY A 167 -16.26 2.07 22.74
N ARG A 168 -15.22 2.83 23.06
CA ARG A 168 -15.38 4.20 23.60
C ARG A 168 -16.04 5.16 22.62
N LEU A 169 -15.77 5.01 21.30
CA LEU A 169 -16.44 5.79 20.25
C LEU A 169 -17.94 5.44 20.20
N GLU A 170 -18.27 4.14 20.20
CA GLU A 170 -19.65 3.65 20.18
C GLU A 170 -20.44 4.10 21.42
N GLU A 171 -19.85 4.07 22.61
CA GLU A 171 -20.44 4.60 23.86
C GLU A 171 -20.80 6.09 23.76
N ASN A 172 -20.09 6.84 22.90
CA ASN A 172 -20.36 8.26 22.64
C ASN A 172 -21.18 8.49 21.34
N GLY A 173 -21.81 7.45 20.79
CA GLY A 173 -22.68 7.53 19.63
C GLY A 173 -21.95 7.70 18.29
N ILE A 174 -20.63 7.55 18.26
CA ILE A 174 -19.79 7.64 17.07
C ILE A 174 -19.60 6.24 16.52
N LYS A 175 -19.95 6.02 15.25
CA LYS A 175 -19.81 4.71 14.58
C LYS A 175 -18.44 4.57 13.94
N PRO A 176 -17.52 3.73 14.46
CA PRO A 176 -16.23 3.48 13.85
C PRO A 176 -16.27 2.37 12.82
N SER A 177 -15.43 2.46 11.82
CA SER A 177 -14.90 1.30 11.09
C SER A 177 -13.67 0.78 11.82
N VAL A 178 -13.54 -0.54 11.92
CA VAL A 178 -12.47 -1.18 12.71
C VAL A 178 -11.63 -2.05 11.82
N ILE A 179 -10.31 -1.77 11.76
CA ILE A 179 -9.36 -2.50 10.92
C ILE A 179 -8.14 -2.89 11.75
N TYR A 180 -7.81 -4.19 11.77
CA TYR A 180 -6.58 -4.70 12.38
C TYR A 180 -6.10 -5.98 11.67
N GLY A 181 -4.83 -6.36 11.86
CA GLY A 181 -4.15 -7.38 11.06
C GLY A 181 -4.80 -8.76 11.05
N SER A 182 -5.40 -9.22 12.15
CA SER A 182 -6.03 -10.54 12.25
C SER A 182 -7.51 -10.57 11.82
N LEU A 183 -8.07 -9.48 11.29
CA LEU A 183 -9.40 -9.52 10.67
C LEU A 183 -9.37 -10.34 9.38
N PRO A 184 -10.40 -11.16 9.10
CA PRO A 184 -10.58 -11.78 7.81
C PRO A 184 -10.59 -10.74 6.68
N PRO A 185 -10.03 -11.06 5.49
CA PRO A 185 -9.95 -10.13 4.37
C PRO A 185 -11.29 -9.50 3.97
N GLU A 186 -12.35 -10.30 3.93
CA GLU A 186 -13.72 -9.86 3.60
C GLU A 186 -14.27 -8.82 4.58
N ILE A 187 -14.05 -9.07 5.88
CA ILE A 187 -14.49 -8.13 6.92
C ILE A 187 -13.71 -6.82 6.82
N ARG A 188 -12.41 -6.91 6.54
CA ARG A 188 -11.55 -5.74 6.36
C ARG A 188 -11.99 -4.89 5.17
N ARG A 189 -12.27 -5.53 4.01
CA ARG A 189 -12.87 -4.86 2.84
C ARG A 189 -14.18 -4.18 3.19
N ARG A 190 -15.08 -4.89 3.87
CA ARG A 190 -16.36 -4.33 4.30
C ARG A 190 -16.21 -3.10 5.19
N GLN A 191 -15.28 -3.11 6.14
CA GLN A 191 -15.02 -1.96 7.02
C GLN A 191 -14.51 -0.75 6.21
N MET A 192 -13.62 -0.96 5.24
CA MET A 192 -13.17 0.11 4.34
C MET A 192 -14.31 0.66 3.50
N THR A 193 -15.14 -0.20 2.92
CA THR A 193 -16.31 0.23 2.13
C THR A 193 -17.26 1.07 2.97
N LEU A 194 -17.58 0.64 4.20
CA LEU A 194 -18.44 1.38 5.11
C LEU A 194 -17.92 2.78 5.41
N PHE A 195 -16.60 2.92 5.60
CA PHE A 195 -15.97 4.22 5.83
C PHE A 195 -15.98 5.09 4.57
N ASN A 196 -15.59 4.54 3.42
CA ASN A 196 -15.57 5.26 2.14
C ASN A 196 -16.97 5.74 1.72
N GLU A 197 -18.01 4.94 2.00
CA GLU A 197 -19.41 5.28 1.73
C GLU A 197 -20.03 6.18 2.83
N LYS A 198 -19.24 6.63 3.81
CA LYS A 198 -19.67 7.45 4.94
C LYS A 198 -20.79 6.83 5.79
N LYS A 199 -20.87 5.49 5.82
CA LYS A 199 -21.78 4.75 6.69
C LYS A 199 -21.24 4.63 8.11
N THR A 200 -19.94 4.82 8.29
CA THR A 200 -19.24 5.02 9.56
C THR A 200 -18.53 6.36 9.54
N GLN A 201 -18.35 6.95 10.72
CA GLN A 201 -17.86 8.33 10.86
C GLN A 201 -16.34 8.42 10.93
N VAL A 202 -15.71 7.39 11.49
CA VAL A 202 -14.26 7.33 11.74
C VAL A 202 -13.71 5.94 11.49
N VAL A 203 -12.39 5.80 11.39
CA VAL A 203 -11.69 4.52 11.23
C VAL A 203 -10.50 4.39 12.16
#